data_9d3bbf328ca058e9221ae63a963f50a4
#
_entry.id   9d3bbf328ca058e9221ae63a963f50a4
#
_cell.length_a   1.000
_cell.length_b   1.000
_cell.length_c   1.000
_cell.angle_alpha   90.00
_cell.angle_beta   90.00
_cell.angle_gamma   90.00
#
_symmetry.space_group_name_H-M   'P 1'
#
loop_
_entity.id
_entity.type
_entity.pdbx_description
1 polymer ?
#
loop_
_entity_poly.entity_id
_entity_poly.type
_entity_poly.pdbx_seq_one_letter_code
_entity_poly.pdbx_strand_id
1 'polypeptide(L)'
;MASRFSDEANEYLRQHWREYSSRELAEHLDKLFQITVATQTVTDQLRRLGINRGRYFQAEKSLIGSRLPIGSERIEKGRYVMVKVGQPNVWKTKAEIIMGHDPKKEQVIFLDGNSLNVTEENMVVVPRRVHARLAKNGWLNSSNEVLFAGIKWAELLYAIKELG
;
A
#
# COMPACT_ATOMS: atom_id res chain seq x y z
N MET A 1 29.31 18.28 26.47
CA MET A 1 29.50 18.64 25.05
C MET A 1 28.51 19.76 24.71
N ALA A 2 28.98 20.90 24.23
CA ALA A 2 28.12 22.00 23.83
C ALA A 2 27.20 21.55 22.67
N SER A 3 25.93 21.92 22.74
CA SER A 3 24.98 21.65 21.66
C SER A 3 25.43 22.37 20.39
N ARG A 4 25.46 21.67 19.25
CA ARG A 4 25.78 22.27 17.94
C ARG A 4 24.68 23.26 17.49
N PHE A 5 23.49 23.21 18.13
CA PHE A 5 22.36 24.06 17.86
C PHE A 5 22.17 25.04 19.02
N SER A 6 22.04 26.32 18.71
CA SER A 6 21.66 27.35 19.69
C SER A 6 20.19 27.19 20.10
N ASP A 7 19.79 27.81 21.19
CA ASP A 7 18.38 27.79 21.62
C ASP A 7 17.46 28.47 20.61
N GLU A 8 17.93 29.52 19.94
CA GLU A 8 17.20 30.19 18.86
C GLU A 8 17.00 29.29 17.65
N ALA A 9 18.05 28.53 17.25
CA ALA A 9 17.94 27.56 16.16
C ALA A 9 16.98 26.41 16.51
N ASN A 10 16.99 25.97 17.76
CA ASN A 10 16.05 24.95 18.24
C ASN A 10 14.60 25.44 18.24
N GLU A 11 14.37 26.70 18.61
CA GLU A 11 13.05 27.30 18.56
C GLU A 11 12.57 27.50 17.14
N TYR A 12 13.45 27.93 16.25
CA TYR A 12 13.16 27.98 14.81
C TYR A 12 12.72 26.61 14.26
N LEU A 13 13.42 25.54 14.61
CA LEU A 13 13.05 24.17 14.21
C LEU A 13 11.67 23.76 14.76
N ARG A 14 11.31 24.13 16.01
CA ARG A 14 10.00 23.85 16.61
C ARG A 14 8.86 24.56 15.89
N GLN A 15 9.09 25.76 15.39
CA GLN A 15 8.07 26.54 14.69
C GLN A 15 7.86 26.07 13.25
N HIS A 16 8.94 25.73 12.54
CA HIS A 16 8.91 25.56 11.09
C HIS A 16 9.01 24.12 10.60
N TRP A 17 9.10 23.12 11.48
CA TRP A 17 9.26 21.71 11.07
C TRP A 17 8.13 21.13 10.22
N ARG A 18 6.93 21.73 10.24
CA ARG A 18 5.77 21.33 9.44
C ARG A 18 5.79 21.91 8.04
N GLU A 19 6.38 23.08 7.88
CA GLU A 19 6.36 23.89 6.66
C GLU A 19 7.46 23.45 5.70
N TYR A 20 8.64 23.12 6.25
CA TYR A 20 9.84 22.83 5.46
C TYR A 20 10.31 21.40 5.60
N SER A 21 10.90 20.85 4.52
CA SER A 21 11.61 19.57 4.55
C SER A 21 12.87 19.66 5.43
N SER A 22 13.43 18.51 5.86
CA SER A 22 14.69 18.54 6.63
C SER A 22 15.87 19.12 5.84
N ARG A 23 15.81 19.07 4.51
CA ARG A 23 16.81 19.69 3.63
C ARG A 23 16.68 21.20 3.64
N GLU A 24 15.47 21.72 3.44
CA GLU A 24 15.21 23.17 3.49
C GLU A 24 15.53 23.75 4.87
N LEU A 25 15.18 23.04 5.95
CA LEU A 25 15.55 23.44 7.30
C LEU A 25 17.07 23.51 7.49
N ALA A 26 17.86 22.59 6.90
CA ALA A 26 19.32 22.65 6.93
C ALA A 26 19.85 23.89 6.19
N GLU A 27 19.26 24.22 5.04
CA GLU A 27 19.60 25.43 4.27
C GLU A 27 19.23 26.70 5.03
N HIS A 28 18.12 26.72 5.74
CA HIS A 28 17.70 27.84 6.59
C HIS A 28 18.62 28.01 7.81
N LEU A 29 19.03 26.91 8.45
CA LEU A 29 19.96 26.95 9.58
C LEU A 29 21.31 27.51 9.18
N ASP A 30 21.80 27.18 8.00
CA ASP A 30 23.03 27.74 7.44
C ASP A 30 22.90 29.24 7.20
N LYS A 31 21.81 29.67 6.56
CA LYS A 31 21.58 31.08 6.21
C LYS A 31 21.30 31.99 7.40
N LEU A 32 20.49 31.54 8.35
CA LEU A 32 19.99 32.39 9.45
C LEU A 32 20.86 32.33 10.69
N PHE A 33 21.46 31.17 10.97
CA PHE A 33 22.20 30.91 12.21
C PHE A 33 23.66 30.54 11.96
N GLN A 34 24.12 30.50 10.71
CA GLN A 34 25.49 30.09 10.32
C GLN A 34 25.84 28.67 10.83
N ILE A 35 24.81 27.80 10.90
CA ILE A 35 24.90 26.41 11.33
C ILE A 35 24.85 25.49 10.11
N THR A 36 26.01 25.14 9.56
CA THR A 36 26.12 24.20 8.44
C THR A 36 26.01 22.78 8.95
N VAL A 37 24.92 22.07 8.61
CA VAL A 37 24.67 20.69 9.03
C VAL A 37 24.07 19.85 7.89
N ALA A 38 24.30 18.53 7.95
CA ALA A 38 23.66 17.60 7.04
C ALA A 38 22.16 17.44 7.38
N THR A 39 21.35 17.12 6.37
CA THR A 39 19.91 16.85 6.49
C THR A 39 19.59 15.84 7.60
N GLN A 40 20.42 14.78 7.73
CA GLN A 40 20.27 13.77 8.78
C GLN A 40 20.41 14.36 10.18
N THR A 41 21.38 15.29 10.38
CA THR A 41 21.61 15.98 11.66
C THR A 41 20.39 16.79 12.09
N VAL A 42 19.71 17.46 11.14
CA VAL A 42 18.43 18.15 11.39
C VAL A 42 17.34 17.17 11.83
N THR A 43 17.24 16.04 11.13
CA THR A 43 16.25 14.99 11.49
C THR A 43 16.48 14.45 12.90
N ASP A 44 17.74 14.21 13.28
CA ASP A 44 18.09 13.73 14.62
C ASP A 44 17.85 14.78 15.68
N GLN A 45 18.11 16.07 15.38
CA GLN A 45 17.80 17.16 16.28
C GLN A 45 16.30 17.33 16.50
N LEU A 46 15.48 17.27 15.45
CA LEU A 46 14.02 17.27 15.58
C LEU A 46 13.54 16.15 16.50
N ARG A 47 14.12 14.95 16.35
CA ARG A 47 13.80 13.81 17.24
C ARG A 47 14.17 14.08 18.69
N ARG A 48 15.34 14.71 18.96
CA ARG A 48 15.75 15.12 20.32
C ARG A 48 14.82 16.17 20.91
N LEU A 49 14.27 17.05 20.07
CA LEU A 49 13.26 18.04 20.47
C LEU A 49 11.86 17.42 20.66
N GLY A 50 11.71 16.10 20.58
CA GLY A 50 10.44 15.38 20.72
C GLY A 50 9.55 15.43 19.47
N ILE A 51 10.06 15.97 18.35
CA ILE A 51 9.32 16.12 17.10
C ILE A 51 9.52 14.88 16.23
N ASN A 52 8.49 14.04 16.12
CA ASN A 52 8.52 12.86 15.27
C ASN A 52 7.73 13.08 13.97
N ARG A 53 8.42 13.54 12.93
CA ARG A 53 7.82 13.82 11.62
C ARG A 53 7.13 12.60 10.99
N GLY A 54 7.69 11.40 11.16
CA GLY A 54 7.11 10.18 10.60
C GLY A 54 5.73 9.88 11.18
N ARG A 55 5.55 10.01 12.49
CA ARG A 55 4.23 9.85 13.16
C ARG A 55 3.23 10.90 12.72
N TYR A 56 3.66 12.16 12.58
CA TYR A 56 2.79 13.26 12.15
C TYR A 56 2.25 13.02 10.73
N PHE A 57 3.13 12.73 9.77
CA PHE A 57 2.72 12.48 8.38
C PHE A 57 1.93 11.18 8.21
N GLN A 58 2.17 10.16 9.03
CA GLN A 58 1.33 8.96 9.04
C GLN A 58 -0.07 9.24 9.60
N ALA A 59 -0.16 10.02 10.68
CA ALA A 59 -1.45 10.43 11.25
C ALA A 59 -2.24 11.30 10.26
N GLU A 60 -1.59 12.22 9.57
CA GLU A 60 -2.21 13.07 8.56
C GLU A 60 -2.69 12.27 7.35
N LYS A 61 -1.90 11.32 6.84
CA LYS A 61 -2.33 10.38 5.79
C LYS A 61 -3.54 9.54 6.23
N SER A 62 -3.56 9.09 7.48
CA SER A 62 -4.69 8.34 8.04
C SER A 62 -5.95 9.22 8.13
N LEU A 63 -5.80 10.48 8.54
CA LEU A 63 -6.90 11.44 8.60
C LEU A 63 -7.45 11.78 7.21
N ILE A 64 -6.58 11.97 6.22
CA ILE A 64 -7.00 12.19 4.82
C ILE A 64 -7.75 10.97 4.31
N GLY A 65 -7.23 9.76 4.50
CA GLY A 65 -7.92 8.51 4.14
C GLY A 65 -9.26 8.34 4.83
N SER A 66 -9.42 8.80 6.09
CA SER A 66 -10.68 8.75 6.82
C SER A 66 -11.73 9.74 6.30
N ARG A 67 -11.31 10.83 5.69
CA ARG A 67 -12.20 11.87 5.12
C ARG A 67 -12.76 11.52 3.75
N LEU A 68 -12.15 10.57 3.04
CA LEU A 68 -12.67 10.15 1.75
C LEU A 68 -14.06 9.52 1.91
N PRO A 69 -15.02 9.82 1.01
CA PRO A 69 -16.35 9.21 1.06
C PRO A 69 -16.28 7.71 0.77
N ILE A 70 -17.30 6.97 1.22
CA ILE A 70 -17.51 5.57 0.83
C ILE A 70 -17.69 5.53 -0.69
N GLY A 71 -17.08 4.55 -1.35
CA GLY A 71 -17.05 4.44 -2.81
C GLY A 71 -15.78 5.05 -3.45
N SER A 72 -14.97 5.81 -2.70
CA SER A 72 -13.69 6.32 -3.23
C SER A 72 -12.77 5.18 -3.64
N GLU A 73 -12.11 5.33 -4.79
CA GLU A 73 -11.15 4.35 -5.31
C GLU A 73 -9.71 4.85 -5.17
N ARG A 74 -8.77 3.92 -4.99
CA ARG A 74 -7.32 4.17 -5.05
C ARG A 74 -6.60 2.95 -5.58
N ILE A 75 -5.42 3.16 -6.17
CA ILE A 75 -4.52 2.07 -6.54
C ILE A 75 -3.52 1.83 -5.40
N GLU A 76 -3.43 0.60 -4.91
CA GLU A 76 -2.49 0.19 -3.88
C GLU A 76 -1.40 -0.71 -4.49
N LYS A 77 -0.13 -0.39 -4.16
CA LYS A 77 1.07 -1.12 -4.64
C LYS A 77 1.14 -1.27 -6.17
N GLY A 78 0.48 -0.36 -6.93
CA GLY A 78 0.47 -0.37 -8.39
C GLY A 78 -0.29 -1.52 -9.04
N ARG A 79 -1.01 -2.36 -8.25
CA ARG A 79 -1.67 -3.57 -8.76
C ARG A 79 -3.06 -3.86 -8.20
N TYR A 80 -3.49 -3.17 -7.17
CA TYR A 80 -4.79 -3.41 -6.57
C TYR A 80 -5.66 -2.16 -6.65
N VAL A 81 -6.83 -2.27 -7.26
CA VAL A 81 -7.85 -1.23 -7.18
C VAL A 81 -8.61 -1.46 -5.87
N MET A 82 -8.46 -0.53 -4.93
CA MET A 82 -9.12 -0.55 -3.62
C MET A 82 -10.32 0.38 -3.64
N VAL A 83 -11.42 -0.04 -3.03
CA VAL A 83 -12.63 0.77 -2.85
C VAL A 83 -12.89 0.95 -1.36
N LYS A 84 -13.19 2.16 -0.94
CA LYS A 84 -13.56 2.44 0.44
C LYS A 84 -14.98 1.97 0.71
N VAL A 85 -15.13 1.03 1.64
CA VAL A 85 -16.42 0.40 1.98
C VAL A 85 -16.95 0.76 3.36
N GLY A 86 -16.12 1.45 4.18
CA GLY A 86 -16.55 1.84 5.52
C GLY A 86 -15.67 2.90 6.17
N GLN A 87 -16.22 3.51 7.23
CA GLN A 87 -15.52 4.48 8.07
C GLN A 87 -14.82 3.76 9.25
N PRO A 88 -13.74 4.34 9.80
CA PRO A 88 -13.03 5.53 9.31
C PRO A 88 -12.16 5.23 8.07
N ASN A 89 -11.68 4.02 7.88
CA ASN A 89 -10.69 3.69 6.85
C ASN A 89 -10.75 2.21 6.44
N VAL A 90 -11.96 1.71 6.18
CA VAL A 90 -12.17 0.31 5.75
C VAL A 90 -12.17 0.24 4.22
N TRP A 91 -11.25 -0.56 3.69
CA TRP A 91 -11.03 -0.73 2.26
C TRP A 91 -11.12 -2.20 1.86
N LYS A 92 -11.70 -2.48 0.70
CA LYS A 92 -11.70 -3.79 0.06
C LYS A 92 -11.17 -3.67 -1.36
N THR A 93 -10.69 -4.77 -1.92
CA THR A 93 -10.35 -4.77 -3.35
C THR A 93 -11.63 -4.67 -4.19
N LYS A 94 -11.57 -3.94 -5.31
CA LYS A 94 -12.70 -3.84 -6.25
C LYS A 94 -13.11 -5.21 -6.77
N ALA A 95 -12.14 -6.09 -7.02
CA ALA A 95 -12.38 -7.47 -7.41
C ALA A 95 -13.18 -8.26 -6.35
N GLU A 96 -12.87 -8.10 -5.05
CA GLU A 96 -13.62 -8.71 -3.95
C GLU A 96 -15.09 -8.25 -3.93
N ILE A 97 -15.34 -6.98 -4.23
CA ILE A 97 -16.69 -6.40 -4.24
C ILE A 97 -17.49 -6.92 -5.44
N ILE A 98 -16.91 -6.90 -6.65
CA ILE A 98 -17.57 -7.33 -7.88
C ILE A 98 -17.87 -8.83 -7.87
N MET A 99 -16.86 -9.63 -7.52
CA MET A 99 -16.97 -11.10 -7.58
C MET A 99 -17.58 -11.73 -6.32
N GLY A 100 -17.75 -10.98 -5.22
CA GLY A 100 -18.31 -11.47 -3.97
C GLY A 100 -17.53 -12.61 -3.32
N HIS A 101 -16.23 -12.76 -3.64
CA HIS A 101 -15.41 -13.89 -3.20
C HIS A 101 -14.83 -13.68 -1.78
N ASP A 102 -14.50 -14.78 -1.12
CA ASP A 102 -13.77 -14.78 0.16
C ASP A 102 -12.26 -14.82 -0.11
N PRO A 103 -11.51 -13.70 0.11
CA PRO A 103 -10.07 -13.65 -0.17
C PRO A 103 -9.24 -14.58 0.73
N LYS A 104 -9.82 -15.16 1.78
CA LYS A 104 -9.13 -16.18 2.60
C LYS A 104 -9.15 -17.56 1.97
N LYS A 105 -10.19 -17.89 1.19
CA LYS A 105 -10.42 -19.22 0.59
C LYS A 105 -10.15 -19.23 -0.91
N GLU A 106 -10.36 -18.11 -1.56
CA GLU A 106 -10.40 -17.96 -3.01
C GLU A 106 -9.37 -16.97 -3.50
N GLN A 107 -9.09 -17.00 -4.78
CA GLN A 107 -8.18 -16.12 -5.49
C GLN A 107 -8.78 -15.70 -6.82
N VAL A 108 -8.65 -14.43 -7.17
CA VAL A 108 -9.03 -13.91 -8.48
C VAL A 108 -7.88 -14.06 -9.46
N ILE A 109 -8.20 -14.53 -10.66
CA ILE A 109 -7.30 -14.56 -11.83
C ILE A 109 -7.84 -13.55 -12.83
N PHE A 110 -6.98 -12.67 -13.34
CA PHE A 110 -7.30 -11.72 -14.40
C PHE A 110 -6.93 -12.33 -15.75
N LEU A 111 -7.91 -12.47 -16.64
CA LEU A 111 -7.76 -13.19 -17.91
C LEU A 111 -6.80 -12.50 -18.89
N ASP A 112 -6.69 -11.18 -18.83
CA ASP A 112 -5.73 -10.37 -19.61
C ASP A 112 -4.38 -10.18 -18.90
N GLY A 113 -4.21 -10.73 -17.69
CA GLY A 113 -3.03 -10.55 -16.85
C GLY A 113 -2.92 -9.16 -16.19
N ASN A 114 -3.86 -8.25 -16.43
CA ASN A 114 -3.85 -6.89 -15.90
C ASN A 114 -4.79 -6.76 -14.69
N SER A 115 -4.22 -6.75 -13.51
CA SER A 115 -4.96 -6.65 -12.24
C SER A 115 -5.63 -5.27 -12.00
N LEU A 116 -5.40 -4.29 -12.86
CA LEU A 116 -6.09 -3.00 -12.83
C LEU A 116 -7.35 -2.98 -13.71
N ASN A 117 -7.49 -3.95 -14.63
CA ASN A 117 -8.69 -4.12 -15.44
C ASN A 117 -9.73 -4.96 -14.68
N VAL A 118 -10.40 -4.32 -13.71
CA VAL A 118 -11.31 -4.99 -12.76
C VAL A 118 -12.73 -4.95 -13.33
N THR A 119 -13.01 -5.82 -14.32
CA THR A 119 -14.34 -6.05 -14.89
C THR A 119 -14.74 -7.51 -14.69
N GLU A 120 -16.03 -7.80 -14.59
CA GLU A 120 -16.54 -9.15 -14.32
C GLU A 120 -16.08 -10.15 -15.40
N GLU A 121 -16.11 -9.73 -16.67
CA GLU A 121 -15.73 -10.55 -17.83
C GLU A 121 -14.23 -10.87 -17.85
N ASN A 122 -13.38 -10.05 -17.21
CA ASN A 122 -11.95 -10.23 -17.15
C ASN A 122 -11.49 -11.02 -15.92
N MET A 123 -12.40 -11.45 -15.07
CA MET A 123 -12.04 -12.08 -13.79
C MET A 123 -12.65 -13.48 -13.64
N VAL A 124 -11.84 -14.41 -13.08
CA VAL A 124 -12.29 -15.73 -12.67
C VAL A 124 -11.88 -15.98 -11.22
N VAL A 125 -12.85 -16.39 -10.40
CA VAL A 125 -12.61 -16.78 -9.01
C VAL A 125 -12.34 -18.28 -8.95
N VAL A 126 -11.25 -18.66 -8.29
CA VAL A 126 -10.90 -20.05 -8.09
C VAL A 126 -10.48 -20.30 -6.63
N PRO A 127 -10.68 -21.51 -6.08
CA PRO A 127 -10.14 -21.87 -4.78
C PRO A 127 -8.62 -21.69 -4.73
N ARG A 128 -8.06 -21.24 -3.61
CA ARG A 128 -6.61 -21.03 -3.46
C ARG A 128 -5.78 -22.27 -3.82
N ARG A 129 -6.28 -23.47 -3.51
CA ARG A 129 -5.62 -24.74 -3.88
C ARG A 129 -5.53 -24.92 -5.41
N VAL A 130 -6.57 -24.52 -6.16
CA VAL A 130 -6.59 -24.56 -7.62
C VAL A 130 -5.60 -23.52 -8.16
N HIS A 131 -5.67 -22.28 -7.71
CA HIS A 131 -4.71 -21.22 -8.08
C HIS A 131 -3.25 -21.66 -7.87
N ALA A 132 -2.92 -22.24 -6.71
CA ALA A 132 -1.57 -22.73 -6.42
C ALA A 132 -1.14 -23.84 -7.39
N ARG A 133 -2.06 -24.69 -7.81
CA ARG A 133 -1.78 -25.76 -8.81
C ARG A 133 -1.51 -25.16 -10.19
N LEU A 134 -2.31 -24.18 -10.61
CA LEU A 134 -2.11 -23.46 -11.88
C LEU A 134 -0.76 -22.72 -11.90
N ALA A 135 -0.42 -22.03 -10.80
CA ALA A 135 0.87 -21.37 -10.65
C ALA A 135 2.05 -22.35 -10.77
N LYS A 136 1.97 -23.49 -10.09
CA LYS A 136 3.00 -24.55 -10.13
C LYS A 136 3.23 -25.09 -11.54
N ASN A 137 2.19 -25.16 -12.35
CA ASN A 137 2.25 -25.68 -13.73
C ASN A 137 2.55 -24.57 -14.76
N GLY A 138 2.69 -23.31 -14.35
CA GLY A 138 2.93 -22.18 -15.25
C GLY A 138 1.71 -21.75 -16.09
N TRP A 139 0.51 -22.20 -15.74
CA TRP A 139 -0.70 -21.99 -16.54
C TRP A 139 -1.41 -20.65 -16.29
N LEU A 140 -1.00 -19.88 -15.27
CA LEU A 140 -1.60 -18.56 -14.97
C LEU A 140 -1.37 -17.52 -16.08
N ASN A 141 -0.29 -17.67 -16.85
CA ASN A 141 0.09 -16.75 -17.93
C ASN A 141 -0.09 -17.39 -19.32
N SER A 142 -0.89 -18.45 -19.41
CA SER A 142 -1.19 -19.14 -20.68
C SER A 142 -2.39 -18.50 -21.38
N SER A 143 -2.74 -18.98 -22.58
CA SER A 143 -4.00 -18.58 -23.23
C SER A 143 -5.20 -18.95 -22.34
N ASN A 144 -6.31 -18.25 -22.55
CA ASN A 144 -7.52 -18.47 -21.74
C ASN A 144 -8.03 -19.93 -21.86
N GLU A 145 -7.89 -20.55 -23.03
CA GLU A 145 -8.28 -21.94 -23.25
C GLU A 145 -7.48 -22.91 -22.37
N VAL A 146 -6.14 -22.72 -22.30
CA VAL A 146 -5.25 -23.51 -21.45
C VAL A 146 -5.54 -23.25 -19.98
N LEU A 147 -5.76 -21.98 -19.60
CA LEU A 147 -6.11 -21.60 -18.25
C LEU A 147 -7.41 -22.27 -17.79
N PHE A 148 -8.50 -22.19 -18.59
CA PHE A 148 -9.78 -22.81 -18.25
C PHE A 148 -9.69 -24.35 -18.22
N ALA A 149 -8.97 -24.97 -19.15
CA ALA A 149 -8.71 -26.40 -19.11
C ALA A 149 -7.94 -26.82 -17.85
N GLY A 150 -6.94 -26.01 -17.45
CA GLY A 150 -6.17 -26.19 -16.23
C GLY A 150 -7.01 -26.05 -14.95
N ILE A 151 -7.94 -25.10 -14.91
CA ILE A 151 -8.89 -24.93 -13.80
C ILE A 151 -9.73 -26.22 -13.66
N LYS A 152 -10.37 -26.65 -14.74
CA LYS A 152 -11.22 -27.87 -14.76
C LYS A 152 -10.45 -29.10 -14.35
N TRP A 153 -9.24 -29.29 -14.88
CA TRP A 153 -8.36 -30.40 -14.50
C TRP A 153 -8.02 -30.36 -12.99
N ALA A 154 -7.66 -29.18 -12.46
CA ALA A 154 -7.32 -29.07 -11.05
C ALA A 154 -8.52 -29.31 -10.12
N GLU A 155 -9.71 -28.82 -10.49
CA GLU A 155 -10.97 -29.07 -9.77
C GLU A 155 -11.27 -30.56 -9.71
N LEU A 156 -11.20 -31.26 -10.85
CA LEU A 156 -11.42 -32.72 -10.97
C LEU A 156 -10.42 -33.49 -10.10
N LEU A 157 -9.13 -33.11 -10.16
CA LEU A 157 -8.08 -33.75 -9.37
C LEU A 157 -8.37 -33.67 -7.87
N TYR A 158 -8.87 -32.53 -7.38
CA TYR A 158 -9.20 -32.37 -5.97
C TYR A 158 -10.50 -33.08 -5.60
N ALA A 159 -11.51 -33.10 -6.48
CA ALA A 159 -12.74 -33.86 -6.24
C ALA A 159 -12.46 -35.38 -6.12
N ILE A 160 -11.61 -35.94 -6.98
CA ILE A 160 -11.21 -37.36 -6.88
C ILE A 160 -10.51 -37.66 -5.56
N LYS A 161 -9.64 -36.73 -5.08
CA LYS A 161 -8.93 -36.91 -3.81
C LYS A 161 -9.83 -36.81 -2.55
N GLU A 162 -10.98 -36.16 -2.66
CA GLU A 162 -11.94 -36.06 -1.57
C GLU A 162 -12.88 -37.31 -1.50
N LEU A 163 -12.92 -38.10 -2.56
CA LEU A 163 -13.73 -39.34 -2.66
C LEU A 163 -12.99 -40.60 -2.20
N GLY A 164 -11.68 -40.55 -2.09
CA GLY A 164 -10.85 -41.71 -1.70
C GLY A 164 -10.15 -41.45 -0.35
#